data_62301e9116e4a5542576127886e0e4a5
#
_entry.id   62301e9116e4a5542576127886e0e4a5
#
_cell.length_a   1.000
_cell.length_b   1.000
_cell.length_c   1.000
_cell.angle_alpha   90.00
_cell.angle_beta   90.00
_cell.angle_gamma   90.00
#
_symmetry.space_group_name_H-M   'P 1'
#
loop_
_entity.id
_entity.type
_entity.pdbx_description
1 polymer ?
#
loop_
_entity_poly.entity_id
_entity_poly.type
_entity_poly.pdbx_seq_one_letter_code
_entity_poly.pdbx_strand_id
1 'polypeptide(L)'
;MAGRMYRSLTILLLAAGLGACATERAAPPERPTTGWVIYSPASPPDDPNASPYGLFLAGEVARDAGHLGAADFYLGRAAAAEGEPAFLKADAFTAALQAGDIEAAATLVPDAADPGDQHLGVLVRGVEAMAQDHDKEAYALFTGPDIDFPPKTAALLLAPFAAAGAGDAAHALASPDFDGDNVSQFVAALDHAVLLERYGKLPQAESLFKAMIAGGDDSGLVTSAYGDFLERHGRWADATALFRTRLARNPEDGAAAAGLARAQKHARPQPQPSVRQGAAGALLIPAAALVAQKQDILALDYLRLALRLDPASDEGWLLLGDLLAPADLDGARTAYANVSPKSDSYVSARSKLALTYQNAGDHEAALKLAHETLAVAPYSREAAVNLADLLRSDDQYTESVAVLGKLIDAPGATPDWRLYYLRASSYDEMGDAARTQADLDMALKQAPDEPELLNFQGYFWIDRGEHLKEALNMVQRAAAAEPQSGEIIDSLGWAYYRLGDYKSAVEKLEQAISLDPSIAEVNDHLGDAYWRVGRRTEAQFQWRRVLSLAPDAKLKARVESELASPLGPDAPQTPAPPPANTP
;
A
#
# COMPACT_ATOMS: atom_id res chain seq x y z
N MET A 1 13.43 19.36 -17.84
CA MET A 1 12.54 18.20 -17.72
C MET A 1 12.96 17.22 -16.61
N ALA A 2 14.15 17.31 -16.06
CA ALA A 2 14.65 16.43 -15.00
C ALA A 2 14.03 16.65 -13.58
N GLY A 3 13.40 17.80 -13.31
CA GLY A 3 12.89 18.11 -11.97
C GLY A 3 11.52 17.52 -11.59
N ARG A 4 10.80 16.86 -12.51
CA ARG A 4 9.47 16.28 -12.22
C ARG A 4 9.50 14.77 -11.92
N MET A 5 10.51 14.04 -12.35
CA MET A 5 10.62 12.59 -12.10
C MET A 5 11.02 12.25 -10.65
N TYR A 6 11.79 13.11 -9.99
CA TYR A 6 12.23 12.88 -8.60
C TYR A 6 11.12 13.00 -7.55
N ARG A 7 10.09 13.83 -7.79
CA ARG A 7 8.99 13.99 -6.81
C ARG A 7 8.10 12.76 -6.65
N SER A 8 7.97 11.96 -7.71
CA SER A 8 7.12 10.74 -7.66
C SER A 8 7.82 9.57 -6.95
N LEU A 9 9.15 9.49 -7.01
CA LEU A 9 9.91 8.44 -6.31
C LEU A 9 9.92 8.66 -4.79
N THR A 10 9.97 9.93 -4.36
CA THR A 10 10.00 10.30 -2.92
C THR A 10 8.71 9.92 -2.19
N ILE A 11 7.56 9.94 -2.85
CA ILE A 11 6.26 9.64 -2.23
C ILE A 11 6.08 8.14 -1.98
N LEU A 12 6.61 7.26 -2.83
CA LEU A 12 6.47 5.79 -2.66
C LEU A 12 7.48 5.18 -1.67
N LEU A 13 8.67 5.79 -1.54
CA LEU A 13 9.69 5.35 -0.56
C LEU A 13 9.36 5.78 0.87
N LEU A 14 8.43 6.73 1.06
CA LEU A 14 7.92 7.12 2.39
C LEU A 14 6.93 6.11 2.99
N ALA A 15 6.33 5.21 2.17
CA ALA A 15 5.50 4.11 2.66
C ALA A 15 6.32 2.89 3.12
N ALA A 16 7.56 2.74 2.63
CA ALA A 16 8.51 1.73 3.09
C ALA A 16 9.48 2.37 4.10
N GLY A 17 9.00 2.67 5.29
CA GLY A 17 9.85 3.00 6.44
C GLY A 17 10.71 1.79 6.79
N LEU A 18 11.92 1.72 6.24
CA LEU A 18 12.93 0.73 6.61
C LEU A 18 13.42 1.01 8.03
N GLY A 19 12.64 0.59 9.01
CA GLY A 19 12.99 0.61 10.43
C GLY A 19 13.49 -0.75 10.86
N ALA A 20 14.79 -0.99 10.76
CA ALA A 20 15.39 -2.20 11.28
C ALA A 20 15.74 -2.04 12.76
N CYS A 21 14.95 -2.60 13.67
CA CYS A 21 15.37 -2.86 15.04
C CYS A 21 15.78 -4.32 15.20
N ALA A 22 17.09 -4.57 15.38
CA ALA A 22 17.60 -5.89 15.67
C ALA A 22 17.53 -6.20 17.15
N THR A 23 16.80 -7.23 17.50
CA THR A 23 17.03 -8.03 18.69
C THR A 23 17.76 -9.32 18.31
N GLU A 24 18.60 -9.80 19.23
CA GLU A 24 19.41 -11.02 19.12
C GLU A 24 18.68 -12.16 18.38
N ARG A 25 19.15 -12.55 17.20
CA ARG A 25 18.73 -13.82 16.60
C ARG A 25 19.40 -14.97 17.35
N ALA A 26 18.67 -15.50 18.34
CA ALA A 26 18.70 -16.94 18.56
C ALA A 26 18.15 -17.62 17.30
N ALA A 27 18.43 -18.94 17.13
CA ALA A 27 17.88 -19.76 16.05
C ALA A 27 16.41 -19.41 15.76
N PRO A 28 15.93 -19.50 14.51
CA PRO A 28 14.58 -19.10 14.18
C PRO A 28 13.63 -19.73 15.21
N PRO A 29 12.83 -18.93 15.91
CA PRO A 29 11.90 -19.49 16.88
C PRO A 29 10.94 -20.37 16.09
N GLU A 30 10.77 -21.61 16.55
CA GLU A 30 9.63 -22.42 16.13
C GLU A 30 8.38 -21.56 16.18
N ARG A 31 7.60 -21.56 15.09
CA ARG A 31 6.39 -20.75 14.96
C ARG A 31 5.54 -20.93 16.21
N PRO A 32 5.08 -19.88 16.88
CA PRO A 32 4.25 -20.04 18.06
C PRO A 32 2.96 -20.78 17.67
N THR A 33 2.74 -21.94 18.26
CA THR A 33 1.57 -22.83 18.01
C THR A 33 0.34 -22.43 18.81
N THR A 34 0.29 -21.22 19.36
CA THR A 34 -0.82 -20.81 20.21
C THR A 34 -1.41 -19.46 19.79
N GLY A 35 -2.62 -19.51 19.28
CA GLY A 35 -3.61 -18.42 19.38
C GLY A 35 -3.78 -17.49 18.19
N TRP A 36 -3.05 -17.65 17.07
CA TRP A 36 -3.22 -16.83 15.88
C TRP A 36 -4.01 -17.61 14.83
N VAL A 37 -5.06 -17.01 14.29
CA VAL A 37 -5.69 -17.54 13.08
C VAL A 37 -4.71 -17.29 11.95
N ILE A 38 -3.85 -18.29 11.68
CA ILE A 38 -3.07 -18.31 10.45
C ILE A 38 -4.09 -18.54 9.36
N TYR A 39 -4.34 -17.50 8.54
CA TYR A 39 -5.11 -17.69 7.32
C TYR A 39 -4.35 -18.72 6.47
N SER A 40 -4.95 -19.89 6.29
CA SER A 40 -4.47 -20.91 5.38
C SER A 40 -5.51 -20.99 4.26
N PRO A 41 -5.17 -20.56 3.03
CA PRO A 41 -6.10 -20.71 1.92
C PRO A 41 -6.53 -22.17 1.81
N ALA A 42 -7.79 -22.41 1.51
CA ALA A 42 -8.28 -23.76 1.29
C ALA A 42 -7.46 -24.38 0.15
N SER A 43 -6.88 -25.56 0.42
CA SER A 43 -6.17 -26.30 -0.64
C SER A 43 -7.14 -26.57 -1.78
N PRO A 44 -6.73 -26.39 -3.05
CA PRO A 44 -7.57 -26.70 -4.18
C PRO A 44 -8.05 -28.15 -4.12
N PRO A 45 -9.29 -28.45 -4.54
CA PRO A 45 -9.79 -29.82 -4.53
C PRO A 45 -8.94 -30.70 -5.45
N ASP A 46 -8.37 -31.77 -4.90
CA ASP A 46 -7.58 -32.74 -5.64
C ASP A 46 -8.47 -33.87 -6.16
N ASP A 47 -8.77 -33.83 -7.49
CA ASP A 47 -9.36 -34.95 -8.18
C ASP A 47 -8.26 -35.78 -8.87
N PRO A 48 -7.95 -36.98 -8.37
CA PRO A 48 -6.91 -37.82 -8.98
C PRO A 48 -7.26 -38.30 -10.40
N ASN A 49 -8.53 -38.16 -10.83
CA ASN A 49 -9.01 -38.54 -12.15
C ASN A 49 -9.17 -37.33 -13.11
N ALA A 50 -8.79 -36.12 -12.67
CA ALA A 50 -8.88 -34.95 -13.51
C ALA A 50 -7.98 -35.12 -14.77
N SER A 51 -8.53 -34.82 -15.95
CA SER A 51 -7.74 -34.84 -17.18
C SER A 51 -6.76 -33.66 -17.20
N PRO A 52 -5.61 -33.77 -17.89
CA PRO A 52 -4.68 -32.64 -18.05
C PRO A 52 -5.35 -31.38 -18.61
N TYR A 53 -6.27 -31.54 -19.55
CA TYR A 53 -7.06 -30.43 -20.10
C TYR A 53 -7.99 -29.80 -19.06
N GLY A 54 -8.64 -30.63 -18.22
CA GLY A 54 -9.48 -30.14 -17.11
C GLY A 54 -8.66 -29.38 -16.07
N LEU A 55 -7.47 -29.89 -15.72
CA LEU A 55 -6.51 -29.22 -14.82
C LEU A 55 -6.03 -27.89 -15.41
N PHE A 56 -5.69 -27.87 -16.71
CA PHE A 56 -5.30 -26.65 -17.40
C PHE A 56 -6.40 -25.58 -17.31
N LEU A 57 -7.64 -25.92 -17.68
CA LEU A 57 -8.75 -24.97 -17.59
C LEU A 57 -9.00 -24.47 -16.15
N ALA A 58 -8.90 -25.36 -15.15
CA ALA A 58 -9.03 -24.98 -13.75
C ALA A 58 -7.92 -24.01 -13.32
N GLY A 59 -6.69 -24.25 -13.79
CA GLY A 59 -5.56 -23.38 -13.54
C GLY A 59 -5.70 -22.00 -14.18
N GLU A 60 -6.17 -21.94 -15.44
CA GLU A 60 -6.44 -20.67 -16.12
C GLU A 60 -7.53 -19.86 -15.41
N VAL A 61 -8.63 -20.52 -15.02
CA VAL A 61 -9.70 -19.86 -14.26
C VAL A 61 -9.19 -19.35 -12.91
N ALA A 62 -8.33 -20.13 -12.22
CA ALA A 62 -7.74 -19.71 -10.96
C ALA A 62 -6.81 -18.50 -11.15
N ARG A 63 -6.00 -18.50 -12.21
CA ARG A 63 -5.10 -17.39 -12.56
C ARG A 63 -5.88 -16.11 -12.87
N ASP A 64 -6.91 -16.22 -13.72
CA ASP A 64 -7.77 -15.08 -14.07
C ASP A 64 -8.54 -14.53 -12.88
N ALA A 65 -8.85 -15.37 -11.89
CA ALA A 65 -9.47 -14.98 -10.63
C ALA A 65 -8.47 -14.45 -9.58
N GLY A 66 -7.17 -14.40 -9.87
CA GLY A 66 -6.12 -13.96 -8.95
C GLY A 66 -5.69 -15.01 -7.91
N HIS A 67 -6.22 -16.25 -7.97
CA HIS A 67 -5.88 -17.32 -7.02
C HIS A 67 -4.57 -18.01 -7.39
N LEU A 68 -3.43 -17.32 -7.20
CA LEU A 68 -2.12 -17.75 -7.70
C LEU A 68 -1.68 -19.13 -7.20
N GLY A 69 -1.91 -19.45 -5.93
CA GLY A 69 -1.58 -20.79 -5.39
C GLY A 69 -2.42 -21.93 -5.98
N ALA A 70 -3.68 -21.66 -6.34
CA ALA A 70 -4.52 -22.64 -7.02
C ALA A 70 -4.11 -22.81 -8.48
N ALA A 71 -3.73 -21.71 -9.15
CA ALA A 71 -3.20 -21.74 -10.51
C ALA A 71 -1.94 -22.60 -10.60
N ASP A 72 -0.97 -22.40 -9.70
CA ASP A 72 0.25 -23.20 -9.58
C ASP A 72 -0.08 -24.70 -9.40
N PHE A 73 -0.95 -25.04 -8.44
CA PHE A 73 -1.35 -26.41 -8.18
C PHE A 73 -1.94 -27.10 -9.41
N TYR A 74 -2.89 -26.46 -10.10
CA TYR A 74 -3.55 -27.07 -11.26
C TYR A 74 -2.66 -27.12 -12.49
N LEU A 75 -1.95 -26.02 -12.82
CA LEU A 75 -1.10 -25.95 -14.01
C LEU A 75 0.14 -26.83 -13.84
N GLY A 76 0.74 -26.90 -12.64
CA GLY A 76 1.85 -27.81 -12.35
C GLY A 76 1.46 -29.29 -12.57
N ARG A 77 0.26 -29.69 -12.15
CA ARG A 77 -0.27 -31.04 -12.41
C ARG A 77 -0.59 -31.27 -13.87
N ALA A 78 -1.12 -30.27 -14.59
CA ALA A 78 -1.36 -30.38 -16.02
C ALA A 78 -0.07 -30.62 -16.78
N ALA A 79 1.00 -29.88 -16.45
CA ALA A 79 2.31 -29.97 -17.09
C ALA A 79 3.09 -31.27 -16.73
N ALA A 80 2.76 -31.92 -15.63
CA ALA A 80 3.41 -33.17 -15.18
C ALA A 80 2.92 -34.41 -15.92
N ALA A 81 1.86 -34.34 -16.74
CA ALA A 81 1.32 -35.47 -17.48
C ALA A 81 2.21 -35.83 -18.68
N GLU A 82 2.36 -37.14 -18.97
CA GLU A 82 3.22 -37.62 -20.06
C GLU A 82 2.67 -37.18 -21.45
N GLY A 83 3.55 -36.63 -22.28
CA GLY A 83 3.25 -36.27 -23.65
C GLY A 83 2.53 -34.92 -23.83
N GLU A 84 2.44 -34.13 -22.81
CA GLU A 84 1.76 -32.83 -22.84
C GLU A 84 2.53 -31.76 -23.67
N PRO A 85 1.82 -30.79 -24.26
CA PRO A 85 2.42 -29.73 -25.06
C PRO A 85 3.36 -28.81 -24.25
N ALA A 86 4.41 -28.31 -24.90
CA ALA A 86 5.44 -27.47 -24.26
C ALA A 86 4.87 -26.18 -23.63
N PHE A 87 3.75 -25.64 -24.13
CA PHE A 87 3.13 -24.44 -23.59
C PHE A 87 2.61 -24.65 -22.15
N LEU A 88 2.15 -25.86 -21.81
CA LEU A 88 1.72 -26.18 -20.44
C LEU A 88 2.87 -26.04 -19.44
N LYS A 89 4.09 -26.36 -19.85
CA LYS A 89 5.28 -26.19 -19.02
C LYS A 89 5.59 -24.71 -18.79
N ALA A 90 5.38 -23.85 -19.82
CA ALA A 90 5.56 -22.40 -19.68
C ALA A 90 4.49 -21.78 -18.77
N ASP A 91 3.22 -22.17 -18.92
CA ASP A 91 2.14 -21.71 -18.05
C ASP A 91 2.36 -22.15 -16.59
N ALA A 92 2.79 -23.40 -16.37
CA ALA A 92 3.12 -23.93 -15.05
C ALA A 92 4.34 -23.23 -14.44
N PHE A 93 5.37 -22.92 -15.23
CA PHE A 93 6.52 -22.11 -14.80
C PHE A 93 6.10 -20.75 -14.27
N THR A 94 5.29 -20.04 -15.07
CA THR A 94 4.80 -18.71 -14.70
C THR A 94 3.93 -18.76 -13.46
N ALA A 95 3.03 -19.74 -13.35
CA ALA A 95 2.16 -19.90 -12.19
C ALA A 95 2.96 -20.21 -10.91
N ALA A 96 3.94 -21.12 -10.97
CA ALA A 96 4.82 -21.45 -9.85
C ALA A 96 5.62 -20.23 -9.39
N LEU A 97 6.21 -19.46 -10.32
CA LEU A 97 6.94 -18.25 -10.01
C LEU A 97 6.04 -17.21 -9.31
N GLN A 98 4.86 -16.94 -9.86
CA GLN A 98 3.92 -15.97 -9.30
C GLN A 98 3.31 -16.42 -7.96
N ALA A 99 3.11 -17.70 -7.76
CA ALA A 99 2.71 -18.27 -6.47
C ALA A 99 3.83 -18.20 -5.43
N GLY A 100 5.09 -18.17 -5.87
CA GLY A 100 6.29 -18.15 -5.02
C GLY A 100 6.90 -19.52 -4.77
N ASP A 101 6.48 -20.55 -5.50
CA ASP A 101 7.15 -21.86 -5.53
C ASP A 101 8.34 -21.80 -6.50
N ILE A 102 9.42 -21.15 -6.03
CA ILE A 102 10.61 -20.93 -6.85
C ILE A 102 11.35 -22.23 -7.15
N GLU A 103 11.29 -23.21 -6.25
CA GLU A 103 11.87 -24.53 -6.46
C GLU A 103 11.17 -25.26 -7.62
N ALA A 104 9.84 -25.30 -7.62
CA ALA A 104 9.07 -25.85 -8.75
C ALA A 104 9.33 -25.06 -10.04
N ALA A 105 9.29 -23.73 -9.99
CA ALA A 105 9.56 -22.89 -11.15
C ALA A 105 10.93 -23.18 -11.78
N ALA A 106 11.99 -23.35 -10.95
CA ALA A 106 13.33 -23.66 -11.44
C ALA A 106 13.41 -25.01 -12.22
N THR A 107 12.55 -25.97 -11.89
CA THR A 107 12.45 -27.27 -12.61
C THR A 107 11.59 -27.19 -13.87
N LEU A 108 10.63 -26.26 -13.90
CA LEU A 108 9.65 -26.07 -14.98
C LEU A 108 10.11 -25.13 -16.08
N VAL A 109 11.35 -24.60 -16.02
CA VAL A 109 11.86 -23.66 -17.02
C VAL A 109 11.62 -24.19 -18.44
N PRO A 110 10.94 -23.43 -19.32
CA PRO A 110 10.59 -23.88 -20.66
C PRO A 110 11.82 -24.14 -21.54
N ASP A 111 11.76 -25.17 -22.38
CA ASP A 111 12.77 -25.45 -23.39
C ASP A 111 12.47 -24.59 -24.64
N ALA A 112 13.17 -23.49 -24.83
CA ALA A 112 13.33 -22.76 -26.11
C ALA A 112 12.07 -22.27 -26.86
N ALA A 113 10.89 -22.23 -26.24
CA ALA A 113 9.66 -21.79 -26.96
C ALA A 113 9.54 -20.26 -27.06
N ASP A 114 9.88 -19.54 -25.99
CA ASP A 114 9.94 -18.07 -25.93
C ASP A 114 11.27 -17.62 -25.34
N PRO A 115 12.06 -16.75 -26.02
CA PRO A 115 13.30 -16.25 -25.49
C PRO A 115 13.14 -15.49 -24.15
N GLY A 116 12.00 -14.81 -23.94
CA GLY A 116 11.71 -14.08 -22.70
C GLY A 116 11.61 -15.02 -21.50
N ASP A 117 10.84 -16.10 -21.63
CA ASP A 117 10.68 -17.12 -20.59
C ASP A 117 11.98 -17.87 -20.30
N GLN A 118 12.81 -18.09 -21.33
CA GLN A 118 14.13 -18.67 -21.13
C GLN A 118 15.03 -17.81 -20.27
N HIS A 119 15.12 -16.50 -20.57
CA HIS A 119 15.96 -15.58 -19.82
C HIS A 119 15.48 -15.44 -18.36
N LEU A 120 14.16 -15.37 -18.16
CA LEU A 120 13.55 -15.37 -16.81
C LEU A 120 13.83 -16.69 -16.09
N GLY A 121 13.74 -17.81 -16.78
CA GLY A 121 14.08 -19.14 -16.24
C GLY A 121 15.54 -19.26 -15.80
N VAL A 122 16.48 -18.66 -16.52
CA VAL A 122 17.90 -18.61 -16.10
C VAL A 122 18.04 -17.79 -14.80
N LEU A 123 17.34 -16.66 -14.67
CA LEU A 123 17.32 -15.87 -13.46
C LEU A 123 16.77 -16.67 -12.27
N VAL A 124 15.63 -17.36 -12.47
CA VAL A 124 14.98 -18.20 -11.44
C VAL A 124 15.90 -19.31 -11.00
N ARG A 125 16.54 -20.06 -11.91
CA ARG A 125 17.53 -21.09 -11.59
C ARG A 125 18.72 -20.51 -10.81
N GLY A 126 19.20 -19.34 -11.19
CA GLY A 126 20.31 -18.66 -10.49
C GLY A 126 19.94 -18.29 -9.06
N VAL A 127 18.74 -17.77 -8.83
CA VAL A 127 18.23 -17.47 -7.48
C VAL A 127 18.05 -18.74 -6.67
N GLU A 128 17.49 -19.81 -7.25
CA GLU A 128 17.33 -21.10 -6.59
C GLU A 128 18.68 -21.71 -6.21
N ALA A 129 19.65 -21.72 -7.13
CA ALA A 129 21.00 -22.17 -6.85
C ALA A 129 21.64 -21.37 -5.69
N MET A 130 21.45 -20.05 -5.69
CA MET A 130 21.93 -19.19 -4.62
C MET A 130 21.21 -19.48 -3.30
N ALA A 131 19.89 -19.74 -3.30
CA ALA A 131 19.14 -20.13 -2.10
C ALA A 131 19.62 -21.46 -1.50
N GLN A 132 20.15 -22.36 -2.33
CA GLN A 132 20.70 -23.67 -1.95
C GLN A 132 22.22 -23.66 -1.67
N ASP A 133 22.86 -22.50 -1.49
CA ASP A 133 24.31 -22.36 -1.26
C ASP A 133 25.20 -22.77 -2.45
N HIS A 134 24.64 -22.88 -3.68
CA HIS A 134 25.37 -23.16 -4.91
C HIS A 134 25.82 -21.87 -5.61
N ASP A 135 26.46 -20.96 -4.86
CA ASP A 135 26.77 -19.59 -5.28
C ASP A 135 27.65 -19.50 -6.55
N LYS A 136 28.53 -20.46 -6.79
CA LYS A 136 29.34 -20.53 -8.03
C LYS A 136 28.49 -20.78 -9.27
N GLU A 137 27.51 -21.67 -9.15
CA GLU A 137 26.55 -21.96 -10.21
C GLU A 137 25.65 -20.75 -10.45
N ALA A 138 25.13 -20.13 -9.38
CA ALA A 138 24.35 -18.90 -9.46
C ALA A 138 25.11 -17.80 -10.20
N TYR A 139 26.37 -17.56 -9.84
CA TYR A 139 27.20 -16.57 -10.53
C TYR A 139 27.37 -16.88 -12.02
N ALA A 140 27.60 -18.14 -12.38
CA ALA A 140 27.76 -18.55 -13.78
C ALA A 140 26.46 -18.35 -14.57
N LEU A 141 25.29 -18.60 -13.97
CA LEU A 141 23.98 -18.34 -14.58
C LEU A 141 23.72 -16.85 -14.77
N PHE A 142 23.99 -16.02 -13.76
CA PHE A 142 23.77 -14.56 -13.83
C PHE A 142 24.67 -13.83 -14.82
N THR A 143 25.87 -14.37 -15.09
CA THR A 143 26.86 -13.75 -15.98
C THR A 143 27.03 -14.49 -17.30
N GLY A 144 26.28 -15.58 -17.50
CA GLY A 144 26.33 -16.42 -18.70
C GLY A 144 25.70 -15.76 -19.92
N PRO A 145 25.87 -16.38 -21.09
CA PRO A 145 25.30 -15.87 -22.34
C PRO A 145 23.80 -16.10 -22.48
N ASP A 146 23.21 -16.97 -21.65
CA ASP A 146 21.83 -17.43 -21.76
C ASP A 146 20.84 -16.49 -21.05
N ILE A 147 21.30 -15.38 -20.51
CA ILE A 147 20.45 -14.36 -19.87
C ILE A 147 20.55 -13.03 -20.64
N ASP A 148 19.40 -12.46 -20.97
CA ASP A 148 19.30 -11.15 -21.60
C ASP A 148 18.14 -10.32 -21.00
N PHE A 149 17.96 -9.09 -21.48
CA PHE A 149 16.94 -8.17 -20.97
C PHE A 149 15.51 -8.69 -21.20
N PRO A 150 14.56 -8.42 -20.28
CA PRO A 150 14.65 -7.63 -19.03
C PRO A 150 15.31 -8.31 -17.83
N PRO A 151 15.32 -9.69 -17.66
CA PRO A 151 15.84 -10.35 -16.46
C PRO A 151 17.32 -10.10 -16.17
N LYS A 152 18.09 -9.72 -17.18
CA LYS A 152 19.52 -9.41 -17.06
C LYS A 152 19.83 -8.30 -16.06
N THR A 153 18.95 -7.30 -15.92
CA THR A 153 19.11 -6.25 -14.92
C THR A 153 19.17 -6.82 -13.50
N ALA A 154 18.23 -7.69 -13.15
CA ALA A 154 18.23 -8.37 -11.85
C ALA A 154 19.45 -9.27 -11.68
N ALA A 155 19.82 -10.03 -12.71
CA ALA A 155 21.00 -10.90 -12.66
C ALA A 155 22.30 -10.10 -12.41
N LEU A 156 22.46 -8.93 -13.02
CA LEU A 156 23.62 -8.05 -12.80
C LEU A 156 23.65 -7.49 -11.37
N LEU A 157 22.49 -7.25 -10.74
CA LEU A 157 22.43 -6.85 -9.32
C LEU A 157 22.78 -8.01 -8.38
N LEU A 158 22.41 -9.25 -8.73
CA LEU A 158 22.63 -10.44 -7.93
C LEU A 158 24.04 -11.02 -8.08
N ALA A 159 24.68 -10.88 -9.24
CA ALA A 159 25.97 -11.47 -9.54
C ALA A 159 27.08 -11.11 -8.52
N PRO A 160 27.23 -9.87 -8.02
CA PRO A 160 28.21 -9.54 -6.98
C PRO A 160 27.99 -10.30 -5.67
N PHE A 161 26.74 -10.53 -5.29
CA PHE A 161 26.40 -11.31 -4.09
C PHE A 161 26.67 -12.81 -4.28
N ALA A 162 26.33 -13.37 -5.45
CA ALA A 162 26.68 -14.76 -5.77
C ALA A 162 28.20 -14.96 -5.78
N ALA A 163 28.99 -14.01 -6.34
CA ALA A 163 30.44 -14.03 -6.25
C ALA A 163 30.94 -13.95 -4.79
N ALA A 164 30.30 -13.13 -3.96
CA ALA A 164 30.65 -13.01 -2.55
C ALA A 164 30.37 -14.31 -1.78
N GLY A 165 29.24 -14.99 -2.04
CA GLY A 165 28.92 -16.31 -1.49
C GLY A 165 29.90 -17.38 -1.94
N ALA A 166 30.34 -17.34 -3.18
CA ALA A 166 31.37 -18.21 -3.74
C ALA A 166 32.79 -17.95 -3.20
N GLY A 167 32.99 -16.86 -2.43
CA GLY A 167 34.29 -16.44 -1.93
C GLY A 167 35.18 -15.71 -2.96
N ASP A 168 34.61 -15.28 -4.09
CA ASP A 168 35.32 -14.57 -5.15
C ASP A 168 35.25 -13.05 -4.93
N ALA A 169 36.21 -12.54 -4.17
CA ALA A 169 36.29 -11.13 -3.83
C ALA A 169 36.47 -10.21 -5.06
N ALA A 170 37.11 -10.70 -6.12
CA ALA A 170 37.38 -9.87 -7.30
C ALA A 170 36.09 -9.54 -8.05
N HIS A 171 35.25 -10.54 -8.27
CA HIS A 171 33.96 -10.36 -8.93
C HIS A 171 32.89 -9.76 -8.00
N ALA A 172 32.94 -10.07 -6.69
CA ALA A 172 32.05 -9.46 -5.70
C ALA A 172 32.22 -7.93 -5.59
N LEU A 173 33.43 -7.42 -5.85
CA LEU A 173 33.75 -6.00 -5.84
C LEU A 173 33.79 -5.36 -7.24
N ALA A 174 33.36 -6.08 -8.28
CA ALA A 174 33.15 -5.49 -9.59
C ALA A 174 31.84 -4.71 -9.60
N SER A 175 31.84 -3.50 -10.13
CA SER A 175 30.63 -2.69 -10.29
C SER A 175 30.02 -2.96 -11.67
N PRO A 176 28.83 -3.55 -11.76
CA PRO A 176 28.11 -3.65 -13.02
C PRO A 176 27.72 -2.26 -13.55
N ASP A 177 27.65 -2.12 -14.86
CA ASP A 177 27.20 -0.90 -15.53
C ASP A 177 25.76 -1.08 -16.02
N PHE A 178 24.89 -0.14 -15.66
CA PHE A 178 23.48 -0.13 -16.00
C PHE A 178 23.18 1.06 -16.90
N ASP A 179 23.43 0.92 -18.17
CA ASP A 179 23.32 1.96 -19.20
C ASP A 179 22.00 2.74 -19.16
N GLY A 180 21.98 3.86 -18.43
CA GLY A 180 20.83 4.77 -18.32
C GLY A 180 19.76 4.38 -17.27
N ASP A 181 19.86 3.23 -16.58
CA ASP A 181 18.96 2.85 -15.49
C ASP A 181 19.46 3.39 -14.14
N ASN A 182 18.93 4.56 -13.77
CA ASN A 182 19.33 5.24 -12.55
C ASN A 182 18.97 4.48 -11.27
N VAL A 183 17.88 3.68 -11.27
CA VAL A 183 17.46 2.89 -10.10
C VAL A 183 18.46 1.76 -9.88
N SER A 184 18.75 0.98 -10.90
CA SER A 184 19.71 -0.12 -10.80
C SER A 184 21.13 0.36 -10.51
N GLN A 185 21.55 1.51 -11.06
CA GLN A 185 22.83 2.14 -10.70
C GLN A 185 22.90 2.56 -9.24
N PHE A 186 21.81 3.12 -8.71
CA PHE A 186 21.72 3.50 -7.30
C PHE A 186 21.83 2.25 -6.39
N VAL A 187 21.07 1.22 -6.69
CA VAL A 187 21.08 -0.06 -5.94
C VAL A 187 22.47 -0.68 -5.98
N ALA A 188 23.08 -0.80 -7.17
CA ALA A 188 24.41 -1.36 -7.33
C ALA A 188 25.47 -0.57 -6.54
N ALA A 189 25.37 0.76 -6.48
CA ALA A 189 26.29 1.59 -5.70
C ALA A 189 26.11 1.35 -4.19
N LEU A 190 24.86 1.23 -3.71
CA LEU A 190 24.57 0.92 -2.30
C LEU A 190 25.10 -0.47 -1.92
N ASP A 191 24.82 -1.47 -2.74
CA ASP A 191 25.27 -2.85 -2.55
C ASP A 191 26.79 -2.96 -2.60
N HIS A 192 27.42 -2.22 -3.50
CA HIS A 192 28.89 -2.15 -3.57
C HIS A 192 29.50 -1.61 -2.28
N ALA A 193 28.90 -0.57 -1.66
CA ALA A 193 29.35 -0.05 -0.38
C ALA A 193 29.24 -1.12 0.74
N VAL A 194 28.15 -1.88 0.77
CA VAL A 194 27.93 -2.98 1.73
C VAL A 194 28.94 -4.11 1.49
N LEU A 195 29.22 -4.47 0.25
CA LEU A 195 30.23 -5.49 -0.10
C LEU A 195 31.65 -5.02 0.20
N LEU A 196 31.99 -3.75 -0.03
CA LEU A 196 33.28 -3.16 0.37
C LEU A 196 33.50 -3.28 1.89
N GLU A 197 32.45 -2.99 2.69
CA GLU A 197 32.52 -3.18 4.15
C GLU A 197 32.78 -4.65 4.49
N ARG A 198 32.07 -5.59 3.87
CA ARG A 198 32.21 -7.05 4.09
C ARG A 198 33.66 -7.52 3.85
N TYR A 199 34.33 -6.95 2.85
CA TYR A 199 35.72 -7.26 2.53
C TYR A 199 36.74 -6.37 3.25
N GLY A 200 36.33 -5.61 4.29
CA GLY A 200 37.22 -4.78 5.09
C GLY A 200 37.77 -3.53 4.38
N LYS A 201 37.19 -3.16 3.24
CA LYS A 201 37.58 -1.96 2.45
C LYS A 201 36.89 -0.70 2.99
N LEU A 202 36.96 -0.49 4.32
CA LEU A 202 36.19 0.52 5.04
C LEU A 202 36.31 1.96 4.50
N PRO A 203 37.54 2.47 4.13
CA PRO A 203 37.65 3.83 3.59
C PRO A 203 36.91 3.99 2.23
N GLN A 204 36.90 2.93 1.41
CA GLN A 204 36.21 2.95 0.11
C GLN A 204 34.70 2.89 0.29
N ALA A 205 34.19 2.03 1.19
CA ALA A 205 32.78 1.97 1.56
C ALA A 205 32.28 3.33 2.05
N GLU A 206 33.00 3.94 2.99
CA GLU A 206 32.66 5.26 3.54
C GLU A 206 32.66 6.36 2.48
N SER A 207 33.66 6.36 1.58
CA SER A 207 33.72 7.33 0.48
C SER A 207 32.49 7.23 -0.42
N LEU A 208 32.03 6.01 -0.71
CA LEU A 208 30.88 5.77 -1.55
C LEU A 208 29.59 6.21 -0.87
N PHE A 209 29.35 5.86 0.40
CA PHE A 209 28.19 6.35 1.15
C PHE A 209 28.13 7.89 1.17
N LYS A 210 29.26 8.56 1.42
CA LYS A 210 29.34 10.02 1.42
C LYS A 210 29.04 10.62 0.04
N ALA A 211 29.53 9.99 -1.03
CA ALA A 211 29.26 10.44 -2.40
C ALA A 211 27.76 10.32 -2.75
N MET A 212 27.10 9.24 -2.35
CA MET A 212 25.66 9.04 -2.57
C MET A 212 24.84 10.10 -1.83
N ILE A 213 25.13 10.37 -0.55
CA ILE A 213 24.47 11.43 0.22
C ILE A 213 24.70 12.82 -0.40
N ALA A 214 25.92 13.10 -0.82
CA ALA A 214 26.25 14.37 -1.49
C ALA A 214 25.55 14.52 -2.85
N GLY A 215 25.25 13.41 -3.51
CA GLY A 215 24.48 13.35 -4.77
C GLY A 215 22.98 13.62 -4.59
N GLY A 216 22.50 13.79 -3.36
CA GLY A 216 21.10 14.16 -3.07
C GLY A 216 20.19 12.99 -2.80
N ASP A 217 20.68 11.92 -2.14
CA ASP A 217 19.78 10.84 -1.66
C ASP A 217 18.76 11.39 -0.65
N ASP A 218 17.53 11.49 -1.08
CA ASP A 218 16.38 11.88 -0.25
C ASP A 218 15.57 10.66 0.25
N SER A 219 15.93 9.42 -0.15
CA SER A 219 15.19 8.21 0.22
C SER A 219 15.39 7.79 1.68
N GLY A 220 16.47 8.21 2.31
CA GLY A 220 16.87 7.77 3.64
C GLY A 220 17.56 6.39 3.67
N LEU A 221 17.54 5.62 2.58
CA LEU A 221 18.15 4.29 2.49
C LEU A 221 19.67 4.35 2.72
N VAL A 222 20.35 5.28 2.01
CA VAL A 222 21.80 5.48 2.19
C VAL A 222 22.12 6.01 3.57
N THR A 223 21.26 6.90 4.11
CA THR A 223 21.43 7.41 5.48
C THR A 223 21.36 6.29 6.50
N SER A 224 20.40 5.37 6.37
CA SER A 224 20.26 4.21 7.25
C SER A 224 21.46 3.27 7.11
N ALA A 225 21.81 2.88 5.88
CA ALA A 225 22.94 1.98 5.63
C ALA A 225 24.28 2.55 6.12
N TYR A 226 24.52 3.86 5.88
CA TYR A 226 25.72 4.54 6.36
C TYR A 226 25.72 4.71 7.87
N GLY A 227 24.58 5.01 8.48
CA GLY A 227 24.44 5.08 9.93
C GLY A 227 24.76 3.75 10.59
N ASP A 228 24.22 2.66 10.08
CA ASP A 228 24.49 1.31 10.56
C ASP A 228 25.97 0.91 10.39
N PHE A 229 26.59 1.30 9.24
CA PHE A 229 28.02 1.16 9.03
C PHE A 229 28.82 1.89 10.14
N LEU A 230 28.49 3.15 10.41
CA LEU A 230 29.16 3.95 11.46
C LEU A 230 28.99 3.33 12.85
N GLU A 231 27.79 2.85 13.18
CA GLU A 231 27.49 2.17 14.43
C GLU A 231 28.32 0.89 14.60
N ARG A 232 28.39 0.03 13.57
CA ARG A 232 29.20 -1.22 13.56
C ARG A 232 30.67 -0.96 13.80
N HIS A 233 31.16 0.21 13.38
CA HIS A 233 32.56 0.61 13.56
C HIS A 233 32.80 1.53 14.78
N GLY A 234 31.82 1.62 15.69
CA GLY A 234 31.93 2.37 16.95
C GLY A 234 31.92 3.88 16.81
N ARG A 235 31.52 4.40 15.64
CA ARG A 235 31.50 5.83 15.31
C ARG A 235 30.15 6.48 15.69
N TRP A 236 29.75 6.30 16.91
CA TRP A 236 28.45 6.72 17.46
C TRP A 236 28.16 8.21 17.31
N ALA A 237 29.19 9.06 17.47
CA ALA A 237 29.04 10.53 17.32
C ALA A 237 28.70 10.90 15.88
N ASP A 238 29.34 10.26 14.91
CA ASP A 238 29.12 10.52 13.50
C ASP A 238 27.75 10.00 13.05
N ALA A 239 27.34 8.80 13.51
CA ALA A 239 26.00 8.25 13.30
C ALA A 239 24.93 9.18 13.86
N THR A 240 25.12 9.67 15.12
CA THR A 240 24.21 10.64 15.75
C THR A 240 24.06 11.92 14.92
N ALA A 241 25.16 12.47 14.40
CA ALA A 241 25.14 13.67 13.57
C ALA A 241 24.40 13.43 12.24
N LEU A 242 24.67 12.28 11.62
CA LEU A 242 24.02 11.86 10.36
C LEU A 242 22.51 11.78 10.51
N PHE A 243 22.01 11.02 11.49
CA PHE A 243 20.57 10.85 11.72
C PHE A 243 19.88 12.16 12.12
N ARG A 244 20.52 13.02 12.94
CA ARG A 244 19.97 14.35 13.24
C ARG A 244 19.83 15.22 12.00
N THR A 245 20.81 15.18 11.09
CA THR A 245 20.74 15.93 9.83
C THR A 245 19.58 15.47 8.98
N ARG A 246 19.33 14.17 8.92
CA ARG A 246 18.19 13.57 8.21
C ARG A 246 16.85 14.01 8.83
N LEU A 247 16.71 13.88 10.16
CA LEU A 247 15.49 14.26 10.87
C LEU A 247 15.19 15.76 10.83
N ALA A 248 16.21 16.62 10.69
CA ALA A 248 16.01 18.05 10.47
C ALA A 248 15.36 18.36 9.13
N ARG A 249 15.52 17.49 8.12
CA ARG A 249 14.88 17.59 6.78
C ARG A 249 13.57 16.84 6.71
N ASN A 250 13.51 15.68 7.33
CA ASN A 250 12.31 14.83 7.39
C ASN A 250 12.08 14.36 8.85
N PRO A 251 11.33 15.13 9.63
CA PRO A 251 11.07 14.81 11.06
C PRO A 251 10.32 13.48 11.27
N GLU A 252 9.61 13.00 10.25
CA GLU A 252 8.79 11.78 10.31
C GLU A 252 9.55 10.52 9.84
N ASP A 253 10.87 10.62 9.58
CA ASP A 253 11.69 9.48 9.20
C ASP A 253 11.92 8.54 10.39
N GLY A 254 11.07 7.52 10.52
CA GLY A 254 11.10 6.55 11.62
C GLY A 254 12.41 5.77 11.69
N ALA A 255 12.99 5.40 10.54
CA ALA A 255 14.27 4.69 10.48
C ALA A 255 15.42 5.55 11.02
N ALA A 256 15.46 6.83 10.63
CA ALA A 256 16.42 7.78 11.17
C ALA A 256 16.21 8.05 12.65
N ALA A 257 14.96 8.09 13.14
CA ALA A 257 14.65 8.25 14.55
C ALA A 257 15.12 7.04 15.39
N ALA A 258 14.86 5.83 14.91
CA ALA A 258 15.33 4.59 15.52
C ALA A 258 16.87 4.52 15.54
N GLY A 259 17.52 4.83 14.42
CA GLY A 259 18.98 4.93 14.33
C GLY A 259 19.56 5.94 15.29
N LEU A 260 18.96 7.13 15.38
CA LEU A 260 19.38 8.15 16.35
C LEU A 260 19.29 7.64 17.79
N ALA A 261 18.19 6.98 18.14
CA ALA A 261 18.01 6.42 19.47
C ALA A 261 19.04 5.32 19.80
N ARG A 262 19.37 4.44 18.83
CA ARG A 262 20.43 3.44 18.97
C ARG A 262 21.80 4.12 19.18
N ALA A 263 22.16 5.04 18.27
CA ALA A 263 23.45 5.73 18.31
C ALA A 263 23.68 6.49 19.62
N GLN A 264 22.66 7.21 20.12
CA GLN A 264 22.75 7.95 21.39
C GLN A 264 22.94 7.05 22.62
N LYS A 265 22.35 5.86 22.60
CA LYS A 265 22.45 4.89 23.70
C LYS A 265 23.67 3.98 23.57
N HIS A 266 24.46 4.07 22.50
CA HIS A 266 25.49 3.10 22.11
C HIS A 266 24.94 1.67 22.19
N ALA A 267 23.70 1.49 21.71
CA ALA A 267 23.03 0.21 21.73
C ALA A 267 23.67 -0.76 20.71
N ARG A 268 23.31 -2.05 20.75
CA ARG A 268 23.84 -3.01 19.80
C ARG A 268 23.58 -2.57 18.37
N PRO A 269 24.62 -2.45 17.50
CA PRO A 269 24.45 -2.07 16.11
C PRO A 269 23.64 -3.13 15.33
N GLN A 270 23.02 -2.68 14.25
CA GLN A 270 22.44 -3.62 13.27
C GLN A 270 23.55 -4.51 12.70
N PRO A 271 23.35 -5.85 12.64
CA PRO A 271 24.32 -6.73 12.03
C PRO A 271 24.48 -6.39 10.54
N GLN A 272 25.66 -6.66 10.00
CA GLN A 272 25.83 -6.59 8.55
C GLN A 272 24.93 -7.62 7.87
N PRO A 273 24.17 -7.27 6.83
CA PRO A 273 23.34 -8.22 6.10
C PRO A 273 24.15 -9.43 5.63
N SER A 274 23.60 -10.64 5.71
CA SER A 274 24.17 -11.80 5.06
C SER A 274 24.24 -11.60 3.54
N VAL A 275 24.97 -12.47 2.83
CA VAL A 275 25.04 -12.42 1.36
C VAL A 275 23.63 -12.54 0.75
N ARG A 276 22.80 -13.42 1.28
CA ARG A 276 21.42 -13.62 0.80
C ARG A 276 20.52 -12.45 1.13
N GLN A 277 20.64 -11.88 2.32
CA GLN A 277 19.89 -10.68 2.68
C GLN A 277 20.26 -9.49 1.81
N GLY A 278 21.55 -9.32 1.49
CA GLY A 278 21.97 -8.28 0.56
C GLY A 278 21.40 -8.51 -0.84
N ALA A 279 21.46 -9.75 -1.34
CA ALA A 279 20.89 -10.10 -2.63
C ALA A 279 19.37 -9.93 -2.68
N ALA A 280 18.65 -10.28 -1.61
CA ALA A 280 17.21 -10.00 -1.50
C ALA A 280 16.93 -8.50 -1.56
N GLY A 281 17.68 -7.69 -0.80
CA GLY A 281 17.59 -6.21 -0.81
C GLY A 281 17.81 -5.60 -2.19
N ALA A 282 18.75 -6.17 -2.97
CA ALA A 282 19.04 -5.74 -4.33
C ALA A 282 17.84 -5.89 -5.29
N LEU A 283 16.88 -6.77 -4.98
CA LEU A 283 15.65 -6.94 -5.75
C LEU A 283 14.47 -6.13 -5.19
N LEU A 284 14.42 -5.85 -3.89
CA LEU A 284 13.28 -5.17 -3.26
C LEU A 284 13.13 -3.71 -3.72
N ILE A 285 14.23 -2.98 -3.88
CA ILE A 285 14.19 -1.57 -4.32
C ILE A 285 13.69 -1.47 -5.76
N PRO A 286 14.22 -2.24 -6.73
CA PRO A 286 13.67 -2.29 -8.08
C PRO A 286 12.20 -2.75 -8.11
N ALA A 287 11.82 -3.74 -7.29
CA ALA A 287 10.43 -4.19 -7.21
C ALA A 287 9.49 -3.05 -6.79
N ALA A 288 9.86 -2.27 -5.75
CA ALA A 288 9.09 -1.11 -5.34
C ALA A 288 8.98 -0.03 -6.44
N ALA A 289 10.07 0.19 -7.20
CA ALA A 289 10.06 1.10 -8.32
C ALA A 289 9.15 0.62 -9.47
N LEU A 290 9.11 -0.69 -9.73
CA LEU A 290 8.24 -1.32 -10.73
C LEU A 290 6.76 -1.18 -10.34
N VAL A 291 6.41 -1.38 -9.07
CA VAL A 291 5.04 -1.12 -8.55
C VAL A 291 4.64 0.33 -8.83
N ALA A 292 5.54 1.30 -8.56
CA ALA A 292 5.27 2.70 -8.85
C ALA A 292 5.02 2.98 -10.34
N GLN A 293 5.63 2.19 -11.21
CA GLN A 293 5.49 2.27 -12.67
C GLN A 293 4.32 1.45 -13.22
N LYS A 294 3.52 0.81 -12.36
CA LYS A 294 2.42 -0.08 -12.75
C LYS A 294 2.88 -1.31 -13.56
N GLN A 295 4.10 -1.79 -13.29
CA GLN A 295 4.66 -3.01 -13.88
C GLN A 295 4.53 -4.17 -12.88
N ASP A 296 3.29 -4.46 -12.49
CA ASP A 296 2.96 -5.30 -11.35
C ASP A 296 3.45 -6.75 -11.49
N ILE A 297 3.43 -7.30 -12.72
CA ILE A 297 3.89 -8.69 -12.98
C ILE A 297 5.39 -8.82 -12.69
N LEU A 298 6.21 -7.92 -13.25
CA LEU A 298 7.65 -7.97 -13.03
C LEU A 298 8.02 -7.65 -11.58
N ALA A 299 7.25 -6.76 -10.94
CA ALA A 299 7.40 -6.48 -9.50
C ALA A 299 7.13 -7.73 -8.66
N LEU A 300 6.06 -8.48 -9.00
CA LEU A 300 5.72 -9.74 -8.33
C LEU A 300 6.85 -10.76 -8.46
N ASP A 301 7.37 -10.96 -9.66
CA ASP A 301 8.49 -11.87 -9.90
C ASP A 301 9.70 -11.50 -9.04
N TYR A 302 10.09 -10.22 -9.01
CA TYR A 302 11.24 -9.77 -8.20
C TYR A 302 10.99 -9.95 -6.70
N LEU A 303 9.78 -9.68 -6.21
CA LEU A 303 9.41 -9.90 -4.81
C LEU A 303 9.47 -11.38 -4.42
N ARG A 304 8.97 -12.27 -5.28
CA ARG A 304 9.02 -13.71 -5.05
C ARG A 304 10.46 -14.23 -4.98
N LEU A 305 11.31 -13.76 -5.91
CA LEU A 305 12.74 -14.10 -5.92
C LEU A 305 13.47 -13.54 -4.69
N ALA A 306 13.17 -12.30 -4.28
CA ALA A 306 13.73 -11.70 -3.07
C ALA A 306 13.35 -12.50 -1.81
N LEU A 307 12.08 -12.87 -1.68
CA LEU A 307 11.59 -13.67 -0.54
C LEU A 307 12.13 -15.10 -0.54
N ARG A 308 12.49 -15.67 -1.69
CA ARG A 308 13.22 -16.95 -1.75
C ARG A 308 14.62 -16.82 -1.14
N LEU A 309 15.31 -15.70 -1.38
CA LEU A 309 16.64 -15.43 -0.83
C LEU A 309 16.60 -15.05 0.65
N ASP A 310 15.63 -14.24 1.08
CA ASP A 310 15.40 -13.89 2.49
C ASP A 310 13.93 -14.05 2.89
N PRO A 311 13.49 -15.27 3.27
CA PRO A 311 12.12 -15.52 3.74
C PRO A 311 11.75 -14.77 5.04
N ALA A 312 12.72 -14.14 5.69
CA ALA A 312 12.51 -13.34 6.90
C ALA A 312 12.42 -11.83 6.63
N SER A 313 12.38 -11.42 5.36
CA SER A 313 12.23 -10.02 4.98
C SER A 313 10.81 -9.53 5.25
N ASP A 314 10.63 -8.80 6.36
CA ASP A 314 9.34 -8.21 6.73
C ASP A 314 8.88 -7.17 5.68
N GLU A 315 9.82 -6.39 5.14
CA GLU A 315 9.55 -5.41 4.08
C GLU A 315 9.12 -6.10 2.77
N GLY A 316 9.76 -7.21 2.43
CA GLY A 316 9.39 -8.02 1.26
C GLY A 316 7.96 -8.56 1.39
N TRP A 317 7.60 -9.07 2.55
CA TRP A 317 6.25 -9.56 2.81
C TRP A 317 5.21 -8.46 2.81
N LEU A 318 5.51 -7.29 3.40
CA LEU A 318 4.59 -6.15 3.39
C LEU A 318 4.33 -5.66 1.97
N LEU A 319 5.39 -5.46 1.18
CA LEU A 319 5.29 -5.00 -0.21
C LEU A 319 4.57 -6.01 -1.11
N LEU A 320 4.79 -7.31 -0.89
CA LEU A 320 4.06 -8.37 -1.58
C LEU A 320 2.57 -8.33 -1.25
N GLY A 321 2.22 -8.13 0.03
CA GLY A 321 0.83 -7.96 0.44
C GLY A 321 0.16 -6.77 -0.23
N ASP A 322 0.85 -5.63 -0.29
CA ASP A 322 0.36 -4.42 -0.95
C ASP A 322 0.13 -4.62 -2.46
N LEU A 323 1.02 -5.36 -3.11
CA LEU A 323 0.89 -5.67 -4.54
C LEU A 323 -0.27 -6.62 -4.82
N LEU A 324 -0.51 -7.61 -3.96
CA LEU A 324 -1.54 -8.62 -4.15
C LEU A 324 -2.94 -8.15 -3.73
N ALA A 325 -3.06 -7.24 -2.77
CA ALA A 325 -4.34 -6.83 -2.17
C ALA A 325 -5.44 -6.40 -3.16
N PRO A 326 -5.15 -5.76 -4.31
CA PRO A 326 -6.17 -5.40 -5.28
C PRO A 326 -6.79 -6.58 -6.05
N ALA A 327 -6.07 -7.70 -6.19
CA ALA A 327 -6.45 -8.81 -7.07
C ALA A 327 -6.50 -10.17 -6.37
N ASP A 328 -5.62 -10.43 -5.39
CA ASP A 328 -5.51 -11.69 -4.65
C ASP A 328 -5.54 -11.41 -3.14
N LEU A 329 -6.75 -11.29 -2.59
CA LEU A 329 -6.93 -11.05 -1.14
C LEU A 329 -6.33 -12.15 -0.28
N ASP A 330 -6.35 -13.40 -0.73
CA ASP A 330 -5.84 -14.54 0.02
C ASP A 330 -4.30 -14.56 0.04
N GLY A 331 -3.69 -14.28 -1.10
CA GLY A 331 -2.25 -14.05 -1.21
C GLY A 331 -1.79 -12.87 -0.36
N ALA A 332 -2.53 -11.75 -0.39
CA ALA A 332 -2.25 -10.58 0.43
C ALA A 332 -2.32 -10.89 1.92
N ARG A 333 -3.35 -11.60 2.38
CA ARG A 333 -3.49 -12.04 3.78
C ARG A 333 -2.33 -12.91 4.22
N THR A 334 -1.94 -13.86 3.37
CA THR A 334 -0.77 -14.71 3.61
C THR A 334 0.50 -13.89 3.75
N ALA A 335 0.70 -12.92 2.85
CA ALA A 335 1.86 -12.05 2.88
C ALA A 335 1.91 -11.20 4.16
N TYR A 336 0.85 -10.48 4.50
CA TYR A 336 0.81 -9.66 5.73
C TYR A 336 0.96 -10.51 7.00
N ALA A 337 0.43 -11.73 7.03
CA ALA A 337 0.56 -12.63 8.18
C ALA A 337 1.99 -13.14 8.39
N ASN A 338 2.87 -13.10 7.37
CA ASN A 338 4.26 -13.48 7.48
C ASN A 338 5.15 -12.37 8.09
N VAL A 339 4.66 -11.14 8.22
CA VAL A 339 5.41 -10.05 8.86
C VAL A 339 5.59 -10.37 10.35
N SER A 340 6.84 -10.32 10.80
CA SER A 340 7.23 -10.68 12.17
C SER A 340 6.58 -9.77 13.22
N PRO A 341 6.08 -10.30 14.36
CA PRO A 341 5.64 -9.50 15.50
C PRO A 341 6.72 -8.59 16.11
N LYS A 342 7.97 -8.77 15.73
CA LYS A 342 9.10 -7.94 16.18
C LYS A 342 9.47 -6.87 15.16
N SER A 343 8.82 -6.84 14.02
CA SER A 343 9.02 -5.84 12.97
C SER A 343 8.39 -4.51 13.35
N ASP A 344 9.05 -3.43 12.97
CA ASP A 344 8.45 -2.09 13.06
C ASP A 344 7.25 -1.96 12.09
N SER A 345 7.21 -2.78 11.03
CA SER A 345 6.10 -2.85 10.07
C SER A 345 4.93 -3.74 10.53
N TYR A 346 5.01 -4.36 11.72
CA TYR A 346 4.01 -5.32 12.20
C TYR A 346 2.61 -4.71 12.33
N VAL A 347 2.52 -3.51 12.91
CA VAL A 347 1.24 -2.81 13.08
C VAL A 347 0.64 -2.48 11.72
N SER A 348 1.45 -2.00 10.79
CA SER A 348 1.03 -1.69 9.42
C SER A 348 0.52 -2.94 8.70
N ALA A 349 1.26 -4.04 8.75
CA ALA A 349 0.84 -5.30 8.16
C ALA A 349 -0.50 -5.80 8.73
N ARG A 350 -0.69 -5.72 10.05
CA ARG A 350 -1.95 -6.12 10.69
C ARG A 350 -3.12 -5.19 10.35
N SER A 351 -2.87 -3.89 10.27
CA SER A 351 -3.89 -2.92 9.85
C SER A 351 -4.36 -3.20 8.41
N LYS A 352 -3.41 -3.45 7.51
CA LYS A 352 -3.70 -3.84 6.12
C LYS A 352 -4.38 -5.19 6.02
N LEU A 353 -3.97 -6.16 6.84
CA LEU A 353 -4.64 -7.47 6.93
C LEU A 353 -6.11 -7.30 7.36
N ALA A 354 -6.41 -6.43 8.33
CA ALA A 354 -7.79 -6.14 8.74
C ALA A 354 -8.61 -5.56 7.57
N LEU A 355 -8.03 -4.66 6.78
CA LEU A 355 -8.69 -4.11 5.58
C LEU A 355 -8.99 -5.19 4.53
N THR A 356 -8.16 -6.23 4.39
CA THR A 356 -8.48 -7.33 3.46
C THR A 356 -9.70 -8.13 3.89
N TYR A 357 -9.95 -8.27 5.20
CA TYR A 357 -11.19 -8.88 5.71
C TYR A 357 -12.39 -7.98 5.47
N GLN A 358 -12.24 -6.67 5.71
CA GLN A 358 -13.28 -5.68 5.42
C GLN A 358 -13.71 -5.72 3.95
N ASN A 359 -12.73 -5.70 3.04
CA ASN A 359 -12.98 -5.74 1.59
C ASN A 359 -13.65 -7.04 1.12
N ALA A 360 -13.46 -8.13 1.86
CA ALA A 360 -14.14 -9.40 1.62
C ALA A 360 -15.53 -9.48 2.27
N GLY A 361 -15.99 -8.44 2.98
CA GLY A 361 -17.26 -8.40 3.71
C GLY A 361 -17.24 -9.14 5.05
N ASP A 362 -16.07 -9.56 5.54
CA ASP A 362 -15.92 -10.17 6.87
C ASP A 362 -15.60 -9.08 7.92
N HIS A 363 -16.60 -8.26 8.22
CA HIS A 363 -16.49 -7.14 9.14
C HIS A 363 -16.13 -7.57 10.57
N GLU A 364 -16.63 -8.74 11.01
CA GLU A 364 -16.32 -9.26 12.35
C GLU A 364 -14.83 -9.59 12.50
N ALA A 365 -14.25 -10.30 11.52
CA ALA A 365 -12.82 -10.61 11.54
C ALA A 365 -11.96 -9.36 11.43
N ALA A 366 -12.36 -8.38 10.60
CA ALA A 366 -11.67 -7.10 10.45
C ALA A 366 -11.61 -6.33 11.77
N LEU A 367 -12.74 -6.13 12.43
CA LEU A 367 -12.84 -5.43 13.72
C LEU A 367 -12.07 -6.16 14.83
N LYS A 368 -12.21 -7.48 14.93
CA LYS A 368 -11.48 -8.29 15.90
C LYS A 368 -9.96 -8.08 15.74
N LEU A 369 -9.46 -8.17 14.51
CA LEU A 369 -8.03 -8.01 14.23
C LEU A 369 -7.53 -6.60 14.53
N ALA A 370 -8.32 -5.57 14.21
CA ALA A 370 -7.98 -4.18 14.51
C ALA A 370 -7.95 -3.90 16.01
N HIS A 371 -8.91 -4.44 16.79
CA HIS A 371 -8.88 -4.37 18.26
C HIS A 371 -7.64 -5.04 18.86
N GLU A 372 -7.30 -6.25 18.39
CA GLU A 372 -6.09 -6.95 18.81
C GLU A 372 -4.83 -6.15 18.47
N THR A 373 -4.79 -5.52 17.30
CA THR A 373 -3.66 -4.70 16.85
C THR A 373 -3.48 -3.49 17.75
N LEU A 374 -4.57 -2.78 18.07
CA LEU A 374 -4.52 -1.65 19.00
C LEU A 374 -4.15 -2.08 20.43
N ALA A 375 -4.58 -3.28 20.87
CA ALA A 375 -4.20 -3.81 22.19
C ALA A 375 -2.69 -4.07 22.30
N VAL A 376 -2.03 -4.53 21.23
CA VAL A 376 -0.57 -4.74 21.16
C VAL A 376 0.18 -3.41 21.07
N ALA A 377 -0.39 -2.42 20.37
CA ALA A 377 0.23 -1.13 20.12
C ALA A 377 -0.71 0.04 20.56
N PRO A 378 -0.98 0.21 21.87
CA PRO A 378 -2.06 1.07 22.37
C PRO A 378 -1.85 2.57 22.09
N TYR A 379 -0.65 2.96 21.69
CA TYR A 379 -0.31 4.35 21.32
C TYR A 379 0.00 4.50 19.83
N SER A 380 -0.22 3.46 19.03
CA SER A 380 -0.05 3.54 17.58
C SER A 380 -1.19 4.35 16.98
N ARG A 381 -0.82 5.48 16.35
CA ARG A 381 -1.76 6.29 15.57
C ARG A 381 -2.39 5.46 14.45
N GLU A 382 -1.57 4.70 13.72
CA GLU A 382 -2.01 3.86 12.60
C GLU A 382 -3.05 2.81 13.03
N ALA A 383 -2.76 2.07 14.12
CA ALA A 383 -3.70 1.07 14.63
C ALA A 383 -5.03 1.70 15.10
N ALA A 384 -4.97 2.85 15.74
CA ALA A 384 -6.17 3.52 16.24
C ALA A 384 -7.01 4.14 15.10
N VAL A 385 -6.37 4.74 14.10
CA VAL A 385 -7.07 5.27 12.91
C VAL A 385 -7.71 4.12 12.13
N ASN A 386 -6.98 3.03 11.88
CA ASN A 386 -7.53 1.86 11.19
C ASN A 386 -8.75 1.29 11.93
N LEU A 387 -8.67 1.11 13.25
CA LEU A 387 -9.82 0.65 14.03
C LEU A 387 -10.99 1.64 13.97
N ALA A 388 -10.72 2.94 14.08
CA ALA A 388 -11.77 3.95 14.03
C ALA A 388 -12.50 3.98 12.68
N ASP A 389 -11.78 3.79 11.57
CA ASP A 389 -12.37 3.71 10.23
C ASP A 389 -13.21 2.45 10.04
N LEU A 390 -12.73 1.29 10.50
CA LEU A 390 -13.49 0.04 10.48
C LEU A 390 -14.78 0.14 11.31
N LEU A 391 -14.69 0.75 12.51
CA LEU A 391 -15.85 1.00 13.37
C LEU A 391 -16.87 1.93 12.70
N ARG A 392 -16.42 2.96 11.98
CA ARG A 392 -17.28 3.85 11.21
C ARG A 392 -17.98 3.12 10.07
N SER A 393 -17.26 2.28 9.35
CA SER A 393 -17.84 1.46 8.27
C SER A 393 -18.89 0.46 8.75
N ASP A 394 -18.89 0.16 10.05
CA ASP A 394 -19.86 -0.73 10.72
C ASP A 394 -20.85 0.05 11.62
N ASP A 395 -21.05 1.34 11.38
CA ASP A 395 -21.95 2.26 12.10
C ASP A 395 -21.68 2.35 13.63
N GLN A 396 -20.51 1.92 14.09
CA GLN A 396 -20.11 1.93 15.50
C GLN A 396 -19.44 3.27 15.89
N TYR A 397 -20.07 4.38 15.56
CA TYR A 397 -19.52 5.75 15.70
C TYR A 397 -19.11 6.10 17.13
N THR A 398 -19.86 5.64 18.12
CA THR A 398 -19.55 5.92 19.56
C THR A 398 -18.19 5.35 19.97
N GLU A 399 -17.86 4.13 19.49
CA GLU A 399 -16.57 3.53 19.80
C GLU A 399 -15.45 4.16 18.98
N SER A 400 -15.70 4.49 17.71
CA SER A 400 -14.75 5.25 16.87
C SER A 400 -14.33 6.57 17.54
N VAL A 401 -15.30 7.34 18.02
CA VAL A 401 -15.04 8.58 18.80
C VAL A 401 -14.20 8.31 20.02
N ALA A 402 -14.47 7.23 20.77
CA ALA A 402 -13.72 6.90 21.97
C ALA A 402 -12.27 6.50 21.67
N VAL A 403 -12.03 5.78 20.56
CA VAL A 403 -10.70 5.40 20.10
C VAL A 403 -9.89 6.64 19.70
N LEU A 404 -10.44 7.50 18.84
CA LEU A 404 -9.78 8.74 18.39
C LEU A 404 -9.57 9.72 19.53
N GLY A 405 -10.55 9.81 20.47
CA GLY A 405 -10.45 10.67 21.65
C GLY A 405 -9.25 10.32 22.52
N LYS A 406 -8.93 9.03 22.71
CA LYS A 406 -7.74 8.62 23.47
C LYS A 406 -6.43 9.12 22.86
N LEU A 407 -6.34 9.21 21.52
CA LEU A 407 -5.17 9.76 20.85
C LEU A 407 -5.10 11.28 20.97
N ILE A 408 -6.23 11.95 20.75
CA ILE A 408 -6.32 13.41 20.74
C ILE A 408 -6.07 13.98 22.14
N ASP A 409 -6.63 13.35 23.16
CA ASP A 409 -6.60 13.83 24.55
C ASP A 409 -5.42 13.25 25.36
N ALA A 410 -4.52 12.48 24.74
CA ALA A 410 -3.38 11.90 25.43
C ALA A 410 -2.43 12.99 25.97
N PRO A 411 -1.89 12.84 27.20
CA PRO A 411 -0.97 13.82 27.76
C PRO A 411 0.25 14.06 26.87
N GLY A 412 0.44 15.31 26.42
CA GLY A 412 1.53 15.69 25.53
C GLY A 412 1.31 15.32 24.05
N ALA A 413 0.10 14.88 23.70
CA ALA A 413 -0.24 14.62 22.29
C ALA A 413 -0.20 15.91 21.47
N THR A 414 0.26 15.76 20.24
CA THR A 414 0.20 16.80 19.20
C THR A 414 -0.67 16.28 18.05
N PRO A 415 -2.01 16.17 18.25
CA PRO A 415 -2.89 15.62 17.25
C PRO A 415 -2.88 16.49 16.00
N ASP A 416 -2.74 15.88 14.83
CA ASP A 416 -2.87 16.57 13.55
C ASP A 416 -4.36 16.78 13.17
N TRP A 417 -4.60 17.56 12.14
CA TRP A 417 -5.93 17.90 11.67
C TRP A 417 -6.75 16.67 11.25
N ARG A 418 -6.10 15.60 10.76
CA ARG A 418 -6.78 14.37 10.30
C ARG A 418 -7.49 13.64 11.42
N LEU A 419 -6.93 13.64 12.62
CA LEU A 419 -7.60 13.01 13.77
C LEU A 419 -8.88 13.74 14.18
N TYR A 420 -8.86 15.07 14.13
CA TYR A 420 -10.06 15.89 14.36
C TYR A 420 -11.09 15.68 13.24
N TYR A 421 -10.66 15.64 11.97
CA TYR A 421 -11.51 15.36 10.83
C TYR A 421 -12.25 14.02 10.97
N LEU A 422 -11.54 12.93 11.27
CA LEU A 422 -12.13 11.60 11.44
C LEU A 422 -13.12 11.57 12.61
N ARG A 423 -12.80 12.24 13.72
CA ARG A 423 -13.71 12.30 14.88
C ARG A 423 -14.93 13.19 14.59
N ALA A 424 -14.74 14.30 13.90
CA ALA A 424 -15.83 15.16 13.44
C ALA A 424 -16.82 14.40 12.54
N SER A 425 -16.30 13.59 11.60
CA SER A 425 -17.13 12.73 10.75
C SER A 425 -17.98 11.75 11.56
N SER A 426 -17.41 11.12 12.59
CA SER A 426 -18.17 10.24 13.48
C SER A 426 -19.21 11.00 14.31
N TYR A 427 -18.92 12.22 14.76
CA TYR A 427 -19.90 13.06 15.47
C TYR A 427 -21.04 13.51 14.58
N ASP A 428 -20.76 13.80 13.30
CA ASP A 428 -21.77 14.19 12.33
C ASP A 428 -22.78 13.07 12.08
N GLU A 429 -22.31 11.85 11.88
CA GLU A 429 -23.16 10.64 11.76
C GLU A 429 -24.01 10.38 13.02
N MET A 430 -23.49 10.74 14.20
CA MET A 430 -24.26 10.69 15.46
C MET A 430 -25.24 11.85 15.60
N GLY A 431 -25.25 12.83 14.69
CA GLY A 431 -26.07 14.04 14.76
C GLY A 431 -25.62 15.06 15.81
N ASP A 432 -24.39 14.96 16.32
CA ASP A 432 -23.83 15.87 17.33
C ASP A 432 -23.13 17.06 16.67
N ALA A 433 -23.94 17.98 16.15
CA ALA A 433 -23.48 19.15 15.44
C ALA A 433 -22.48 20.04 16.22
N ALA A 434 -22.64 20.10 17.54
CA ALA A 434 -21.78 20.96 18.36
C ALA A 434 -20.35 20.41 18.45
N ARG A 435 -20.19 19.09 18.62
CA ARG A 435 -18.88 18.44 18.67
C ARG A 435 -18.27 18.32 17.27
N THR A 436 -19.09 18.10 16.23
CA THR A 436 -18.64 18.15 14.83
C THR A 436 -17.99 19.50 14.52
N GLN A 437 -18.70 20.61 14.81
CA GLN A 437 -18.16 21.96 14.54
C GLN A 437 -16.88 22.23 15.34
N ALA A 438 -16.83 21.83 16.61
CA ALA A 438 -15.65 22.04 17.44
C ALA A 438 -14.40 21.34 16.89
N ASP A 439 -14.53 20.10 16.43
CA ASP A 439 -13.43 19.36 15.82
C ASP A 439 -13.04 19.91 14.43
N LEU A 440 -14.02 20.33 13.62
CA LEU A 440 -13.74 20.99 12.34
C LEU A 440 -13.00 22.33 12.54
N ASP A 441 -13.35 23.12 13.55
CA ASP A 441 -12.64 24.34 13.89
C ASP A 441 -11.18 24.07 14.27
N MET A 442 -10.93 22.98 15.00
CA MET A 442 -9.56 22.58 15.37
C MET A 442 -8.77 22.10 14.15
N ALA A 443 -9.38 21.34 13.26
CA ALA A 443 -8.76 20.87 12.03
C ALA A 443 -8.42 22.05 11.08
N LEU A 444 -9.37 22.93 10.79
CA LEU A 444 -9.18 24.09 9.92
C LEU A 444 -8.18 25.10 10.46
N LYS A 445 -8.03 25.22 11.78
CA LYS A 445 -6.98 26.05 12.38
C LYS A 445 -5.58 25.56 12.02
N GLN A 446 -5.40 24.24 11.84
CA GLN A 446 -4.11 23.64 11.48
C GLN A 446 -3.90 23.61 9.96
N ALA A 447 -4.94 23.33 9.19
CA ALA A 447 -4.90 23.18 7.74
C ALA A 447 -6.03 24.00 7.06
N PRO A 448 -5.92 25.35 7.02
CA PRO A 448 -7.01 26.22 6.57
C PRO A 448 -7.32 26.16 5.07
N ASP A 449 -6.44 25.58 4.28
CA ASP A 449 -6.57 25.46 2.83
C ASP A 449 -6.67 23.99 2.36
N GLU A 450 -6.84 23.06 3.29
CA GLU A 450 -7.00 21.64 2.96
C GLU A 450 -8.34 21.39 2.27
N PRO A 451 -8.37 20.88 1.03
CA PRO A 451 -9.60 20.74 0.26
C PRO A 451 -10.65 19.85 0.93
N GLU A 452 -10.26 18.73 1.53
CA GLU A 452 -11.17 17.82 2.25
C GLU A 452 -11.86 18.52 3.43
N LEU A 453 -11.11 19.31 4.22
CA LEU A 453 -11.67 20.05 5.34
C LEU A 453 -12.60 21.16 4.89
N LEU A 454 -12.22 21.89 3.85
CA LEU A 454 -13.06 22.94 3.27
C LEU A 454 -14.35 22.36 2.72
N ASN A 455 -14.28 21.20 2.06
CA ASN A 455 -15.44 20.50 1.56
C ASN A 455 -16.35 20.02 2.69
N PHE A 456 -15.79 19.34 3.69
CA PHE A 456 -16.59 18.84 4.82
C PHE A 456 -17.26 19.99 5.60
N GLN A 457 -16.51 21.02 5.98
CA GLN A 457 -17.09 22.17 6.69
C GLN A 457 -18.16 22.88 5.84
N GLY A 458 -17.89 23.06 4.55
CA GLY A 458 -18.84 23.67 3.63
C GLY A 458 -20.12 22.84 3.49
N TYR A 459 -20.00 21.53 3.25
CA TYR A 459 -21.15 20.62 3.14
C TYR A 459 -21.93 20.55 4.45
N PHE A 460 -21.27 20.45 5.59
CA PHE A 460 -21.88 20.45 6.92
C PHE A 460 -22.78 21.66 7.15
N TRP A 461 -22.37 22.86 6.74
CA TRP A 461 -23.20 24.05 6.81
C TRP A 461 -24.29 24.10 5.73
N ILE A 462 -23.99 23.64 4.50
CA ILE A 462 -24.95 23.57 3.39
C ILE A 462 -26.14 22.69 3.76
N ASP A 463 -25.87 21.50 4.29
CA ASP A 463 -26.92 20.55 4.66
C ASP A 463 -27.83 21.13 5.76
N ARG A 464 -27.28 21.85 6.71
CA ARG A 464 -28.03 22.53 7.79
C ARG A 464 -28.69 23.83 7.37
N GLY A 465 -28.37 24.38 6.20
CA GLY A 465 -28.86 25.68 5.77
C GLY A 465 -28.22 26.84 6.53
N GLU A 466 -27.07 26.63 7.12
CA GLU A 466 -26.33 27.60 7.90
C GLU A 466 -25.19 28.19 7.07
N HIS A 467 -24.81 29.44 7.29
CA HIS A 467 -23.62 30.07 6.68
C HIS A 467 -23.46 29.84 5.17
N LEU A 468 -24.57 29.75 4.39
CA LEU A 468 -24.56 29.26 3.01
C LEU A 468 -23.59 30.02 2.08
N LYS A 469 -23.32 31.31 2.32
CA LYS A 469 -22.40 32.10 1.48
C LYS A 469 -20.94 31.73 1.79
N GLU A 470 -20.62 31.60 3.06
CA GLU A 470 -19.30 31.15 3.54
C GLU A 470 -19.05 29.73 3.12
N ALA A 471 -20.03 28.88 3.25
CA ALA A 471 -19.99 27.48 2.80
C ALA A 471 -19.72 27.37 1.30
N LEU A 472 -20.46 28.16 0.46
CA LEU A 472 -20.19 28.21 -0.98
C LEU A 472 -18.74 28.62 -1.28
N ASN A 473 -18.19 29.60 -0.57
CA ASN A 473 -16.80 30.00 -0.77
C ASN A 473 -15.82 28.85 -0.42
N MET A 474 -16.10 28.11 0.65
CA MET A 474 -15.26 26.97 1.06
C MET A 474 -15.28 25.87 0.01
N VAL A 475 -16.45 25.42 -0.45
CA VAL A 475 -16.53 24.36 -1.47
C VAL A 475 -16.03 24.83 -2.84
N GLN A 476 -16.10 26.12 -3.17
CA GLN A 476 -15.48 26.68 -4.37
C GLN A 476 -13.95 26.59 -4.31
N ARG A 477 -13.35 26.88 -3.14
CA ARG A 477 -11.90 26.74 -2.94
C ARG A 477 -11.47 25.27 -3.02
N ALA A 478 -12.24 24.38 -2.40
CA ALA A 478 -12.00 22.94 -2.49
C ALA A 478 -12.06 22.44 -3.94
N ALA A 479 -13.12 22.80 -4.68
CA ALA A 479 -13.30 22.42 -6.08
C ALA A 479 -12.21 23.01 -7.03
N ALA A 480 -11.67 24.18 -6.69
CA ALA A 480 -10.55 24.76 -7.44
C ALA A 480 -9.23 24.02 -7.20
N ALA A 481 -9.02 23.49 -5.99
CA ALA A 481 -7.85 22.68 -5.63
C ALA A 481 -7.95 21.27 -6.20
N GLU A 482 -9.13 20.65 -6.17
CA GLU A 482 -9.39 19.29 -6.63
C GLU A 482 -10.51 19.21 -7.67
N PRO A 483 -10.29 19.70 -8.89
CA PRO A 483 -11.33 19.81 -9.92
C PRO A 483 -11.76 18.45 -10.52
N GLN A 484 -11.11 17.36 -10.16
CA GLN A 484 -11.41 16.00 -10.59
C GLN A 484 -12.09 15.16 -9.49
N SER A 485 -12.39 15.73 -8.32
CA SER A 485 -13.15 15.07 -7.26
C SER A 485 -14.64 15.21 -7.50
N GLY A 486 -15.32 14.10 -7.84
CA GLY A 486 -16.78 14.08 -8.05
C GLY A 486 -17.55 14.54 -6.81
N GLU A 487 -17.11 14.13 -5.61
CA GLU A 487 -17.73 14.49 -4.33
C GLU A 487 -17.64 15.99 -4.02
N ILE A 488 -16.48 16.60 -4.27
CA ILE A 488 -16.29 18.04 -4.03
C ILE A 488 -17.10 18.88 -5.04
N ILE A 489 -17.15 18.42 -6.29
CA ILE A 489 -17.97 19.09 -7.33
C ILE A 489 -19.47 18.92 -7.03
N ASP A 490 -19.91 17.78 -6.49
CA ASP A 490 -21.26 17.57 -5.99
C ASP A 490 -21.61 18.55 -4.88
N SER A 491 -20.77 18.66 -3.85
CA SER A 491 -20.95 19.62 -2.75
C SER A 491 -21.10 21.06 -3.27
N LEU A 492 -20.32 21.42 -4.30
CA LEU A 492 -20.45 22.73 -4.96
C LEU A 492 -21.80 22.87 -5.67
N GLY A 493 -22.24 21.83 -6.38
CA GLY A 493 -23.56 21.79 -7.03
C GLY A 493 -24.70 21.90 -6.01
N TRP A 494 -24.59 21.17 -4.91
CA TRP A 494 -25.55 21.22 -3.82
C TRP A 494 -25.60 22.59 -3.13
N ALA A 495 -24.45 23.25 -2.95
CA ALA A 495 -24.40 24.64 -2.46
C ALA A 495 -25.20 25.61 -3.34
N TYR A 496 -25.05 25.54 -4.66
CA TYR A 496 -25.83 26.32 -5.59
C TYR A 496 -27.34 26.00 -5.50
N TYR A 497 -27.70 24.72 -5.40
CA TYR A 497 -29.07 24.28 -5.21
C TYR A 497 -29.69 24.92 -3.96
N ARG A 498 -29.01 24.86 -2.82
CA ARG A 498 -29.49 25.40 -1.53
C ARG A 498 -29.57 26.91 -1.52
N LEU A 499 -28.81 27.60 -2.37
CA LEU A 499 -28.89 29.03 -2.59
C LEU A 499 -29.98 29.44 -3.62
N GLY A 500 -30.63 28.46 -4.27
CA GLY A 500 -31.67 28.67 -5.28
C GLY A 500 -31.15 28.95 -6.69
N ASP A 501 -29.84 28.87 -6.93
CA ASP A 501 -29.25 28.92 -8.27
C ASP A 501 -29.26 27.53 -8.90
N TYR A 502 -30.46 27.09 -9.28
CA TYR A 502 -30.66 25.74 -9.82
C TYR A 502 -29.97 25.53 -11.17
N LYS A 503 -29.69 26.60 -11.93
CA LYS A 503 -28.98 26.46 -13.21
C LYS A 503 -27.52 26.10 -12.99
N SER A 504 -26.84 26.83 -12.11
CA SER A 504 -25.45 26.51 -11.73
C SER A 504 -25.34 25.17 -11.00
N ALA A 505 -26.37 24.81 -10.20
CA ALA A 505 -26.46 23.52 -9.57
C ALA A 505 -26.46 22.38 -10.60
N VAL A 506 -27.32 22.44 -11.62
CA VAL A 506 -27.35 21.43 -12.70
C VAL A 506 -26.01 21.31 -13.39
N GLU A 507 -25.37 22.45 -13.75
CA GLU A 507 -24.06 22.42 -14.42
C GLU A 507 -23.00 21.66 -13.60
N LYS A 508 -22.93 21.94 -12.30
CA LYS A 508 -21.94 21.29 -11.42
C LYS A 508 -22.28 19.83 -11.12
N LEU A 509 -23.54 19.51 -10.91
CA LEU A 509 -23.97 18.14 -10.66
C LEU A 509 -23.85 17.25 -11.92
N GLU A 510 -24.08 17.78 -13.13
CA GLU A 510 -23.75 17.08 -14.38
C GLU A 510 -22.24 16.82 -14.50
N GLN A 511 -21.40 17.77 -14.07
CA GLN A 511 -19.96 17.59 -14.00
C GLN A 511 -19.59 16.49 -12.99
N ALA A 512 -20.17 16.52 -11.78
CA ALA A 512 -19.91 15.51 -10.72
C ALA A 512 -20.24 14.10 -11.21
N ILE A 513 -21.40 13.89 -11.84
CA ILE A 513 -21.78 12.58 -12.40
C ILE A 513 -20.86 12.13 -13.54
N SER A 514 -20.31 13.07 -14.32
CA SER A 514 -19.35 12.70 -15.37
C SER A 514 -18.01 12.18 -14.81
N LEU A 515 -17.68 12.60 -13.58
CA LEU A 515 -16.49 12.13 -12.85
C LEU A 515 -16.75 10.83 -12.12
N ASP A 516 -17.88 10.71 -11.43
CA ASP A 516 -18.31 9.48 -10.76
C ASP A 516 -19.82 9.24 -10.85
N PRO A 517 -20.28 8.42 -11.79
CA PRO A 517 -21.69 8.09 -11.97
C PRO A 517 -22.23 7.06 -10.97
N SER A 518 -21.39 6.50 -10.11
CA SER A 518 -21.74 5.41 -9.20
C SER A 518 -22.21 5.89 -7.82
N ILE A 519 -22.03 7.17 -7.48
CA ILE A 519 -22.43 7.74 -6.19
C ILE A 519 -23.93 8.02 -6.19
N ALA A 520 -24.66 7.38 -5.28
CA ALA A 520 -26.13 7.46 -5.20
C ALA A 520 -26.59 8.90 -4.87
N GLU A 521 -25.94 9.57 -3.93
CA GLU A 521 -26.23 10.93 -3.48
C GLU A 521 -26.09 11.96 -4.60
N VAL A 522 -25.05 11.86 -5.43
CA VAL A 522 -24.84 12.76 -6.57
C VAL A 522 -25.97 12.63 -7.58
N ASN A 523 -26.44 11.39 -7.83
CA ASN A 523 -27.61 11.14 -8.69
C ASN A 523 -28.89 11.75 -8.11
N ASP A 524 -29.05 11.68 -6.79
CA ASP A 524 -30.19 12.26 -6.07
C ASP A 524 -30.19 13.78 -6.16
N HIS A 525 -29.07 14.44 -5.85
CA HIS A 525 -28.89 15.88 -5.94
C HIS A 525 -29.17 16.39 -7.36
N LEU A 526 -28.68 15.67 -8.40
CA LEU A 526 -28.95 16.04 -9.78
C LEU A 526 -30.43 15.86 -10.14
N GLY A 527 -31.09 14.82 -9.64
CA GLY A 527 -32.53 14.63 -9.78
C GLY A 527 -33.32 15.81 -9.24
N ASP A 528 -32.99 16.26 -8.04
CA ASP A 528 -33.59 17.45 -7.40
C ASP A 528 -33.35 18.73 -8.21
N ALA A 529 -32.12 18.95 -8.67
CA ALA A 529 -31.75 20.10 -9.47
C ALA A 529 -32.49 20.12 -10.82
N TYR A 530 -32.56 18.98 -11.52
CA TYR A 530 -33.34 18.86 -12.77
C TYR A 530 -34.83 19.16 -12.56
N TRP A 531 -35.40 18.68 -11.46
CA TRP A 531 -36.79 18.95 -11.15
C TRP A 531 -37.04 20.44 -11.00
N ARG A 532 -36.16 21.19 -10.32
CA ARG A 532 -36.27 22.64 -10.12
C ARG A 532 -36.18 23.45 -11.41
N VAL A 533 -35.39 23.01 -12.39
CA VAL A 533 -35.27 23.65 -13.69
C VAL A 533 -36.30 23.15 -14.72
N GLY A 534 -37.25 22.28 -14.32
CA GLY A 534 -38.33 21.77 -15.16
C GLY A 534 -37.96 20.57 -16.04
N ARG A 535 -36.75 20.03 -15.91
CA ARG A 535 -36.28 18.82 -16.63
C ARG A 535 -36.80 17.56 -15.93
N ARG A 536 -38.11 17.38 -15.90
CA ARG A 536 -38.78 16.41 -15.05
C ARG A 536 -38.52 14.96 -15.45
N THR A 537 -38.36 14.68 -16.73
CA THR A 537 -38.04 13.31 -17.20
C THR A 537 -36.66 12.89 -16.77
N GLU A 538 -35.68 13.79 -16.89
CA GLU A 538 -34.32 13.56 -16.45
C GLU A 538 -34.24 13.42 -14.93
N ALA A 539 -34.99 14.22 -14.17
CA ALA A 539 -35.09 14.08 -12.72
C ALA A 539 -35.53 12.67 -12.31
N GLN A 540 -36.64 12.20 -12.90
CA GLN A 540 -37.14 10.84 -12.62
C GLN A 540 -36.17 9.74 -13.05
N PHE A 541 -35.36 9.99 -14.10
CA PHE A 541 -34.33 9.06 -14.51
C PHE A 541 -33.22 8.98 -13.45
N GLN A 542 -32.75 10.11 -12.94
CA GLN A 542 -31.73 10.14 -11.91
C GLN A 542 -32.20 9.50 -10.61
N TRP A 543 -33.39 9.79 -10.12
CA TRP A 543 -33.97 9.15 -8.92
C TRP A 543 -34.14 7.63 -9.10
N ARG A 544 -34.51 7.12 -10.29
CA ARG A 544 -34.49 5.67 -10.54
C ARG A 544 -33.08 5.10 -10.58
N ARG A 545 -32.11 5.87 -11.06
CA ARG A 545 -30.70 5.48 -11.04
C ARG A 545 -30.22 5.30 -9.60
N VAL A 546 -30.55 6.21 -8.68
CA VAL A 546 -30.25 6.04 -7.24
C VAL A 546 -30.67 4.65 -6.74
N LEU A 547 -31.92 4.23 -7.01
CA LEU A 547 -32.43 2.94 -6.56
C LEU A 547 -31.64 1.73 -7.13
N SER A 548 -31.02 1.89 -8.29
CA SER A 548 -30.17 0.84 -8.89
C SER A 548 -28.75 0.80 -8.32
N LEU A 549 -28.34 1.81 -7.53
CA LEU A 549 -27.01 1.92 -6.92
C LEU A 549 -26.97 1.40 -5.48
N ALA A 550 -27.99 0.67 -5.05
CA ALA A 550 -28.11 0.09 -3.69
C ALA A 550 -27.94 1.15 -2.58
N PRO A 551 -28.72 2.27 -2.59
CA PRO A 551 -28.63 3.32 -1.60
C PRO A 551 -28.94 2.82 -0.19
N ASP A 552 -28.54 3.55 0.83
CA ASP A 552 -28.97 3.28 2.20
C ASP A 552 -30.51 3.39 2.36
N ALA A 553 -31.03 2.92 3.48
CA ALA A 553 -32.47 2.87 3.72
C ALA A 553 -33.12 4.27 3.75
N LYS A 554 -32.40 5.30 4.22
CA LYS A 554 -32.89 6.67 4.35
C LYS A 554 -33.01 7.33 2.97
N LEU A 555 -31.94 7.25 2.17
CA LEU A 555 -31.91 7.77 0.81
C LEU A 555 -32.91 7.04 -0.09
N LYS A 556 -33.00 5.70 0.03
CA LYS A 556 -34.00 4.90 -0.67
C LYS A 556 -35.43 5.38 -0.38
N ALA A 557 -35.81 5.52 0.88
CA ALA A 557 -37.14 5.95 1.28
C ALA A 557 -37.45 7.39 0.77
N ARG A 558 -36.47 8.27 0.80
CA ARG A 558 -36.58 9.63 0.26
C ARG A 558 -36.89 9.61 -1.24
N VAL A 559 -36.07 8.90 -2.02
CA VAL A 559 -36.20 8.83 -3.47
C VAL A 559 -37.51 8.13 -3.90
N GLU A 560 -37.93 7.09 -3.21
CA GLU A 560 -39.23 6.44 -3.44
C GLU A 560 -40.38 7.43 -3.20
N SER A 561 -40.29 8.28 -2.17
CA SER A 561 -41.25 9.34 -1.91
C SER A 561 -41.29 10.39 -3.02
N GLU A 562 -40.13 10.82 -3.53
CA GLU A 562 -40.00 11.80 -4.61
C GLU A 562 -40.54 11.27 -5.94
N LEU A 563 -40.32 9.99 -6.24
CA LEU A 563 -40.91 9.34 -7.42
C LEU A 563 -42.44 9.21 -7.32
N ALA A 564 -42.97 8.98 -6.11
CA ALA A 564 -44.42 8.85 -5.89
C ALA A 564 -45.14 10.22 -5.83
N SER A 565 -44.48 11.21 -5.23
CA SER A 565 -45.03 12.56 -5.04
C SER A 565 -43.89 13.58 -5.22
N PRO A 566 -43.58 13.94 -6.47
CA PRO A 566 -42.43 14.77 -6.78
C PRO A 566 -42.46 16.14 -6.12
N LEU A 567 -41.29 16.70 -5.88
CA LEU A 567 -41.07 18.04 -5.32
C LEU A 567 -41.98 19.09 -5.97
N GLY A 568 -42.90 19.65 -5.21
CA GLY A 568 -43.74 20.77 -5.69
C GLY A 568 -42.87 22.00 -5.99
N PRO A 569 -43.40 22.98 -6.79
CA PRO A 569 -42.66 24.22 -7.05
C PRO A 569 -42.34 25.01 -5.77
N ASP A 570 -43.13 24.83 -4.72
CA ASP A 570 -42.99 25.52 -3.43
C ASP A 570 -42.58 24.60 -2.28
N ALA A 571 -42.06 23.41 -2.56
CA ALA A 571 -41.60 22.52 -1.49
C ALA A 571 -40.50 23.22 -0.68
N PRO A 572 -40.61 23.28 0.65
CA PRO A 572 -39.62 23.96 1.47
C PRO A 572 -38.24 23.32 1.23
N GLN A 573 -37.26 24.18 1.11
CA GLN A 573 -35.86 23.78 1.00
C GLN A 573 -35.49 23.11 2.33
N THR A 574 -35.51 21.78 2.37
CA THR A 574 -35.19 20.91 3.50
C THR A 574 -36.09 21.06 4.74
N PRO A 575 -36.35 20.00 5.49
CA PRO A 575 -37.00 20.14 6.79
C PRO A 575 -36.15 21.06 7.67
N ALA A 576 -36.80 22.03 8.31
CA ALA A 576 -36.15 22.84 9.32
C ALA A 576 -35.51 21.93 10.36
N PRO A 577 -34.30 22.24 10.84
CA PRO A 577 -33.69 21.48 11.93
C PRO A 577 -34.68 21.38 13.08
N PRO A 578 -34.71 20.23 13.83
CA PRO A 578 -35.59 20.11 14.98
C PRO A 578 -35.34 21.31 15.91
N PRO A 579 -36.38 21.87 16.53
CA PRO A 579 -36.23 23.03 17.41
C PRO A 579 -35.18 22.71 18.47
N ALA A 580 -34.17 23.55 18.61
CA ALA A 580 -33.19 23.47 19.66
C ALA A 580 -33.94 23.28 20.99
N ASN A 581 -33.71 22.15 21.65
CA ASN A 581 -34.20 21.98 23.02
C ASN A 581 -33.62 23.11 23.84
N THR A 582 -34.44 24.12 24.11
CA THR A 582 -34.15 25.17 25.10
C THR A 582 -34.10 24.52 26.48
N PRO A 583 -33.22 24.96 27.39
CA PRO A 583 -32.65 24.27 28.54
C PRO A 583 -33.67 23.75 29.56
#